data_cafae08b583d2a6e5def5f36924eb48d
#
_entry.id   cafae08b583d2a6e5def5f36924eb48d
#
_cell.length_a   1.000
_cell.length_b   1.000
_cell.length_c   1.000
_cell.angle_alpha   90.00
_cell.angle_beta   90.00
_cell.angle_gamma   90.00
#
_symmetry.space_group_name_H-M   'P 1'
#
loop_
_entity.id
_entity.type
_entity.pdbx_description
1 polymer ?
#
loop_
_entity_poly.entity_id
_entity_poly.type
_entity_poly.pdbx_seq_one_letter_code
_entity_poly.pdbx_strand_id
1 'polypeptide(L)'
;MMETREITVTIHREPEKRDDLLATLLIVVLAALAFTAGYIAANAQWRETISEVTPEPPVVAQETRAKLLTSYEEPTESITTSRYAEVSQEDCELIAKIVYLEARGEPLEGQQAVAEVILNRVAAGNFPDSVKEVIFQGTDGNGAVQFTTAAHLDEAAPTDKQFAAVGQALYGEPILPMDVVFFSTTGENSRTWGAIGGHIFCYQYEWERSNGSEEMDL
;
A
#
# COMPACT_ATOMS: atom_id res chain seq x y z
N MET A 1 -36.09 3.87 82.69
CA MET A 1 -36.95 4.44 81.65
C MET A 1 -35.97 4.83 80.53
N MET A 2 -35.76 3.96 79.50
CA MET A 2 -34.82 4.19 78.40
C MET A 2 -35.67 4.66 77.20
N GLU A 3 -35.38 5.86 76.73
CA GLU A 3 -36.02 6.49 75.60
C GLU A 3 -35.33 6.01 74.29
N THR A 4 -36.07 5.26 73.45
CA THR A 4 -35.62 4.75 72.19
C THR A 4 -35.82 5.88 71.14
N ARG A 5 -34.71 6.45 70.61
CA ARG A 5 -34.77 7.37 69.50
C ARG A 5 -34.82 6.58 68.20
N GLU A 6 -35.90 6.67 67.46
CA GLU A 6 -35.99 6.22 66.06
C GLU A 6 -35.20 7.13 65.16
N ILE A 7 -34.23 6.57 64.44
CA ILE A 7 -33.48 7.27 63.39
C ILE A 7 -34.17 6.96 62.07
N THR A 8 -34.87 7.99 61.52
CA THR A 8 -35.46 7.92 60.20
C THR A 8 -34.38 8.26 59.18
N VAL A 9 -33.91 7.27 58.40
CA VAL A 9 -32.99 7.49 57.30
C VAL A 9 -33.79 7.80 56.05
N THR A 10 -33.76 9.05 55.61
CA THR A 10 -34.32 9.45 54.32
C THR A 10 -33.31 9.22 53.22
N ILE A 11 -33.53 8.21 52.38
CA ILE A 11 -32.70 7.93 51.21
C ILE A 11 -33.15 8.86 50.09
N HIS A 12 -32.38 9.92 49.84
CA HIS A 12 -32.49 10.68 48.63
C HIS A 12 -31.91 9.84 47.47
N ARG A 13 -32.79 9.35 46.59
CA ARG A 13 -32.39 8.71 45.35
C ARG A 13 -32.13 9.83 44.34
N GLU A 14 -30.88 10.05 43.97
CA GLU A 14 -30.53 10.96 42.86
C GLU A 14 -31.17 10.44 41.55
N PRO A 15 -31.70 11.33 40.70
CA PRO A 15 -32.26 10.94 39.41
C PRO A 15 -31.15 10.34 38.53
N GLU A 16 -31.50 9.24 37.91
CA GLU A 16 -30.62 8.34 37.20
C GLU A 16 -30.02 9.03 35.96
N LYS A 17 -28.74 9.31 35.97
CA LYS A 17 -27.93 9.83 34.81
C LYS A 17 -28.04 8.97 33.53
N ARG A 18 -28.75 7.87 33.58
CA ARG A 18 -28.93 6.90 32.48
C ARG A 18 -29.89 7.41 31.41
N ASP A 19 -30.90 8.18 31.77
CA ASP A 19 -31.91 8.68 30.84
C ASP A 19 -31.34 9.84 30.00
N ASP A 20 -30.43 10.65 30.57
CA ASP A 20 -29.75 11.71 29.87
C ASP A 20 -28.77 11.16 28.83
N LEU A 21 -28.11 10.05 29.14
CA LEU A 21 -27.17 9.38 28.22
C LEU A 21 -27.89 8.75 27.00
N LEU A 22 -29.05 8.14 27.24
CA LEU A 22 -29.89 7.58 26.18
C LEU A 22 -30.49 8.68 25.29
N ALA A 23 -30.92 9.78 25.86
CA ALA A 23 -31.42 10.95 25.14
C ALA A 23 -30.30 11.56 24.26
N THR A 24 -29.11 11.71 24.81
CA THR A 24 -27.95 12.24 24.07
C THR A 24 -27.53 11.31 22.92
N LEU A 25 -27.51 9.99 23.15
CA LEU A 25 -27.21 9.01 22.12
C LEU A 25 -28.24 9.04 20.99
N LEU A 26 -29.52 9.17 21.32
CA LEU A 26 -30.59 9.27 20.33
C LEU A 26 -30.46 10.52 19.46
N ILE A 27 -30.13 11.68 20.06
CA ILE A 27 -29.88 12.92 19.31
C ILE A 27 -28.71 12.78 18.34
N VAL A 28 -27.59 12.15 18.76
CA VAL A 28 -26.42 11.95 17.90
C VAL A 28 -26.75 11.02 16.73
N VAL A 29 -27.52 9.95 16.97
CA VAL A 29 -27.94 9.02 15.90
C VAL A 29 -28.88 9.71 14.92
N LEU A 30 -29.84 10.49 15.38
CA LEU A 30 -30.77 11.23 14.51
C LEU A 30 -30.02 12.31 13.69
N ALA A 31 -29.03 12.98 14.27
CA ALA A 31 -28.21 13.95 13.56
C ALA A 31 -27.36 13.27 12.47
N ALA A 32 -26.78 12.12 12.76
CA ALA A 32 -26.03 11.33 11.79
C ALA A 32 -26.90 10.85 10.61
N LEU A 33 -28.11 10.38 10.89
CA LEU A 33 -29.08 9.97 9.86
C LEU A 33 -29.56 11.15 8.99
N ALA A 34 -29.77 12.33 9.58
CA ALA A 34 -30.13 13.52 8.84
C ALA A 34 -28.98 13.99 7.92
N PHE A 35 -27.73 13.89 8.40
CA PHE A 35 -26.55 14.25 7.61
C PHE A 35 -26.34 13.31 6.42
N THR A 36 -26.52 11.98 6.61
CA THR A 36 -26.42 11.00 5.53
C THR A 36 -27.52 11.17 4.49
N ALA A 37 -28.76 11.44 4.92
CA ALA A 37 -29.88 11.70 4.01
C ALA A 37 -29.64 12.98 3.18
N GLY A 38 -29.14 14.05 3.80
CA GLY A 38 -28.78 15.30 3.12
C GLY A 38 -27.65 15.11 2.10
N TYR A 39 -26.64 14.31 2.44
CA TYR A 39 -25.54 13.97 1.54
C TYR A 39 -25.99 13.19 0.30
N ILE A 40 -26.89 12.20 0.50
CA ILE A 40 -27.45 11.39 -0.60
C ILE A 40 -28.31 12.26 -1.53
N ALA A 41 -29.16 13.16 -0.95
CA ALA A 41 -29.99 14.05 -1.73
C ALA A 41 -29.17 15.06 -2.54
N ALA A 42 -28.11 15.64 -1.96
CA ALA A 42 -27.20 16.55 -2.65
C ALA A 42 -26.50 15.86 -3.83
N ASN A 43 -26.01 14.65 -3.62
CA ASN A 43 -25.35 13.87 -4.70
C ASN A 43 -26.35 13.45 -5.81
N ALA A 44 -27.59 13.19 -5.51
CA ALA A 44 -28.62 12.88 -6.52
C ALA A 44 -28.90 14.12 -7.41
N GLN A 45 -29.01 15.29 -6.80
CA GLN A 45 -29.25 16.54 -7.51
C GLN A 45 -28.08 16.94 -8.44
N TRP A 46 -26.83 16.64 -8.06
CA TRP A 46 -25.66 16.84 -8.94
C TRP A 46 -25.68 15.92 -10.16
N ARG A 47 -26.17 14.70 -10.03
CA ARG A 47 -26.28 13.75 -11.15
C ARG A 47 -27.33 14.20 -12.18
N GLU A 48 -28.45 14.75 -11.75
CA GLU A 48 -29.48 15.26 -12.65
C GLU A 48 -28.99 16.51 -13.41
N THR A 49 -28.26 17.40 -12.77
CA THR A 49 -27.74 18.64 -13.39
C THR A 49 -26.69 18.35 -14.48
N ILE A 50 -25.92 17.27 -14.34
CA ILE A 50 -24.92 16.86 -15.36
C ILE A 50 -25.59 16.18 -16.56
N SER A 51 -26.76 15.55 -16.37
CA SER A 51 -27.47 14.85 -17.46
C SER A 51 -28.18 15.80 -18.42
N GLU A 52 -28.48 17.05 -18.02
CA GLU A 52 -29.26 18.00 -18.83
C GLU A 52 -28.41 18.94 -19.71
N VAL A 53 -27.07 18.94 -19.55
CA VAL A 53 -26.17 19.85 -20.29
C VAL A 53 -25.21 19.08 -21.19
N THR A 54 -25.74 18.23 -22.04
CA THR A 54 -24.95 17.76 -23.19
C THR A 54 -25.65 18.22 -24.46
N PRO A 55 -25.32 19.41 -24.99
CA PRO A 55 -25.80 19.79 -26.33
C PRO A 55 -25.24 18.78 -27.34
N GLU A 56 -26.10 18.19 -28.18
CA GLU A 56 -25.62 17.37 -29.30
C GLU A 56 -24.61 18.19 -30.12
N PRO A 57 -23.41 17.66 -30.36
CA PRO A 57 -22.43 18.36 -31.15
C PRO A 57 -22.96 18.54 -32.57
N PRO A 58 -22.71 19.69 -33.24
CA PRO A 58 -23.15 19.93 -34.60
C PRO A 58 -22.61 18.84 -35.55
N VAL A 59 -23.39 18.47 -36.55
CA VAL A 59 -23.09 17.37 -37.51
C VAL A 59 -21.65 17.41 -38.05
N VAL A 60 -21.10 18.64 -38.27
CA VAL A 60 -19.71 18.83 -38.70
C VAL A 60 -18.69 18.31 -37.69
N ALA A 61 -19.00 18.38 -36.37
CA ALA A 61 -18.12 17.86 -35.32
C ALA A 61 -18.17 16.32 -35.23
N GLN A 62 -19.28 15.71 -35.67
CA GLN A 62 -19.41 14.25 -35.70
C GLN A 62 -18.60 13.64 -36.84
N GLU A 63 -18.57 14.26 -38.04
CA GLU A 63 -17.70 13.81 -39.14
C GLU A 63 -16.22 13.98 -38.83
N THR A 64 -15.83 15.06 -38.16
CA THR A 64 -14.45 15.29 -37.73
C THR A 64 -14.02 14.28 -36.67
N ARG A 65 -14.94 13.95 -35.75
CA ARG A 65 -14.69 12.96 -34.71
C ARG A 65 -14.59 11.54 -35.30
N ALA A 66 -15.43 11.19 -36.27
CA ALA A 66 -15.34 9.90 -36.95
C ALA A 66 -14.03 9.77 -37.74
N LYS A 67 -13.56 10.86 -38.39
CA LYS A 67 -12.28 10.88 -39.09
C LYS A 67 -11.07 10.85 -38.15
N LEU A 68 -11.16 11.47 -36.96
CA LEU A 68 -10.14 11.35 -35.91
C LEU A 68 -10.10 9.93 -35.33
N LEU A 69 -11.24 9.29 -35.12
CA LEU A 69 -11.33 7.93 -34.59
C LEU A 69 -10.79 6.87 -35.58
N THR A 70 -10.89 7.12 -36.90
CA THR A 70 -10.29 6.23 -37.91
C THR A 70 -8.80 6.46 -38.14
N SER A 71 -8.24 7.60 -37.68
CA SER A 71 -6.81 7.87 -37.70
C SER A 71 -6.12 7.67 -36.34
N TYR A 72 -6.90 7.36 -35.31
CA TYR A 72 -6.36 6.96 -34.01
C TYR A 72 -5.97 5.48 -34.13
N GLU A 73 -4.72 5.23 -34.49
CA GLU A 73 -4.07 3.98 -34.10
C GLU A 73 -4.11 3.97 -32.59
N GLU A 74 -4.92 3.07 -32.00
CA GLU A 74 -4.79 2.79 -30.57
C GLU A 74 -3.31 2.61 -30.31
N PRO A 75 -2.72 3.34 -29.34
CA PRO A 75 -1.39 3.01 -28.90
C PRO A 75 -1.49 1.53 -28.52
N THR A 76 -0.79 0.67 -29.22
CA THR A 76 -0.58 -0.71 -28.83
C THR A 76 -0.03 -0.57 -27.43
N GLU A 77 -0.90 -0.72 -26.40
CA GLU A 77 -0.43 -0.88 -25.04
C GLU A 77 0.54 -2.05 -25.13
N SER A 78 1.82 -1.74 -25.11
CA SER A 78 2.82 -2.74 -24.87
C SER A 78 2.47 -3.28 -23.49
N ILE A 79 1.78 -4.41 -23.46
CA ILE A 79 1.59 -5.17 -22.23
C ILE A 79 3.01 -5.51 -21.81
N THR A 80 3.58 -4.68 -20.97
CA THR A 80 4.89 -4.90 -20.38
C THR A 80 4.70 -6.10 -19.47
N THR A 81 5.10 -7.25 -19.96
CA THR A 81 5.08 -8.48 -19.17
C THR A 81 6.11 -8.31 -18.06
N SER A 82 5.69 -8.48 -16.81
CA SER A 82 6.60 -8.47 -15.67
C SER A 82 7.75 -9.44 -15.91
N ARG A 83 8.99 -9.03 -15.54
CA ARG A 83 10.17 -9.91 -15.52
C ARG A 83 10.16 -10.87 -14.34
N TYR A 84 9.22 -10.72 -13.44
CA TYR A 84 9.02 -11.57 -12.26
C TYR A 84 7.82 -12.49 -12.47
N ALA A 85 7.73 -13.53 -11.64
CA ALA A 85 6.53 -14.37 -11.57
C ALA A 85 5.31 -13.52 -11.16
N GLU A 86 4.13 -14.08 -11.30
CA GLU A 86 2.89 -13.41 -10.88
C GLU A 86 2.95 -13.06 -9.39
N VAL A 87 2.74 -11.78 -9.07
CA VAL A 87 2.75 -11.23 -7.72
C VAL A 87 1.31 -10.92 -7.34
N SER A 88 0.85 -11.45 -6.21
CA SER A 88 -0.51 -11.24 -5.73
C SER A 88 -0.75 -9.78 -5.27
N GLN A 89 -2.02 -9.37 -5.17
CA GLN A 89 -2.36 -8.06 -4.61
C GLN A 89 -1.87 -7.94 -3.15
N GLU A 90 -1.96 -9.00 -2.36
CA GLU A 90 -1.49 -9.02 -0.97
C GLU A 90 0.03 -8.81 -0.90
N ASP A 91 0.78 -9.41 -1.81
CA ASP A 91 2.23 -9.20 -1.92
C ASP A 91 2.56 -7.76 -2.34
N CYS A 92 1.82 -7.19 -3.30
CA CYS A 92 1.98 -5.78 -3.69
C CYS A 92 1.75 -4.83 -2.51
N GLU A 93 0.73 -5.08 -1.69
CA GLU A 93 0.46 -4.30 -0.48
C GLU A 93 1.58 -4.46 0.55
N LEU A 94 2.10 -5.68 0.72
CA LEU A 94 3.19 -5.95 1.64
C LEU A 94 4.49 -5.28 1.19
N ILE A 95 4.84 -5.36 -0.10
CA ILE A 95 5.98 -4.64 -0.67
C ILE A 95 5.81 -3.13 -0.48
N ALA A 96 4.63 -2.57 -0.77
CA ALA A 96 4.37 -1.14 -0.59
C ALA A 96 4.56 -0.67 0.86
N LYS A 97 4.18 -1.48 1.84
CA LYS A 97 4.42 -1.21 3.26
C LYS A 97 5.91 -1.19 3.60
N ILE A 98 6.69 -2.15 3.11
CA ILE A 98 8.14 -2.16 3.32
C ILE A 98 8.80 -0.96 2.63
N VAL A 99 8.42 -0.66 1.38
CA VAL A 99 8.92 0.52 0.66
C VAL A 99 8.60 1.81 1.42
N TYR A 100 7.41 1.92 2.03
CA TYR A 100 7.06 3.05 2.88
C TYR A 100 7.98 3.16 4.10
N LEU A 101 8.21 2.07 4.80
CA LEU A 101 9.03 2.07 6.02
C LEU A 101 10.51 2.34 5.72
N GLU A 102 11.04 1.74 4.66
CA GLU A 102 12.45 1.84 4.29
C GLU A 102 12.78 3.11 3.49
N ALA A 103 11.89 3.56 2.61
CA ALA A 103 12.25 4.48 1.54
C ALA A 103 11.22 5.60 1.29
N ARG A 104 10.26 5.90 2.20
CA ARG A 104 9.25 6.96 1.97
C ARG A 104 9.84 8.33 1.67
N GLY A 105 11.03 8.63 2.17
CA GLY A 105 11.77 9.88 1.96
C GLY A 105 12.51 9.95 0.61
N GLU A 106 12.69 8.80 -0.05
CA GLU A 106 13.45 8.69 -1.27
C GLU A 106 12.66 9.18 -2.50
N PRO A 107 13.33 9.54 -3.60
CA PRO A 107 12.67 9.75 -4.90
C PRO A 107 11.93 8.48 -5.32
N LEU A 108 10.99 8.59 -6.28
CA LEU A 108 10.19 7.46 -6.77
C LEU A 108 11.09 6.32 -7.29
N GLU A 109 12.14 6.68 -7.99
CA GLU A 109 13.16 5.76 -8.51
C GLU A 109 13.86 4.97 -7.39
N GLY A 110 14.21 5.61 -6.26
CA GLY A 110 14.77 4.93 -5.10
C GLY A 110 13.78 3.99 -4.42
N GLN A 111 12.50 4.35 -4.39
CA GLN A 111 11.43 3.50 -3.88
C GLN A 111 11.17 2.30 -4.80
N GLN A 112 11.21 2.49 -6.12
CA GLN A 112 11.14 1.41 -7.11
C GLN A 112 12.33 0.44 -6.93
N ALA A 113 13.54 0.96 -6.77
CA ALA A 113 14.73 0.14 -6.58
C ALA A 113 14.64 -0.74 -5.31
N VAL A 114 14.09 -0.22 -4.21
CA VAL A 114 13.83 -1.04 -3.00
C VAL A 114 12.82 -2.16 -3.27
N ALA A 115 11.73 -1.87 -4.02
CA ALA A 115 10.77 -2.90 -4.42
C ALA A 115 11.44 -3.96 -5.33
N GLU A 116 12.28 -3.53 -6.27
CA GLU A 116 13.04 -4.45 -7.14
C GLU A 116 13.99 -5.36 -6.37
N VAL A 117 14.64 -4.88 -5.30
CA VAL A 117 15.47 -5.76 -4.44
C VAL A 117 14.66 -6.87 -3.81
N ILE A 118 13.44 -6.60 -3.32
CA ILE A 118 12.56 -7.63 -2.76
C ILE A 118 12.22 -8.67 -3.84
N LEU A 119 11.80 -8.20 -5.02
CA LEU A 119 11.40 -9.05 -6.13
C LEU A 119 12.59 -9.83 -6.72
N ASN A 120 13.77 -9.22 -6.80
CA ASN A 120 15.00 -9.88 -7.22
C ASN A 120 15.38 -11.03 -6.28
N ARG A 121 15.22 -10.84 -4.96
CA ARG A 121 15.43 -11.91 -3.98
C ARG A 121 14.48 -13.08 -4.19
N VAL A 122 13.19 -12.83 -4.40
CA VAL A 122 12.20 -13.88 -4.70
C VAL A 122 12.60 -14.66 -5.96
N ALA A 123 13.12 -13.96 -6.96
CA ALA A 123 13.54 -14.58 -8.23
C ALA A 123 14.91 -15.29 -8.16
N ALA A 124 15.72 -15.01 -7.15
CA ALA A 124 17.04 -15.60 -6.97
C ALA A 124 16.94 -16.89 -6.13
N GLY A 125 17.31 -18.02 -6.66
CA GLY A 125 17.12 -19.34 -6.06
C GLY A 125 17.80 -19.61 -4.71
N ASN A 126 18.57 -18.66 -4.17
CA ASN A 126 19.23 -18.73 -2.88
C ASN A 126 18.55 -17.87 -1.78
N PHE A 127 17.44 -17.24 -2.10
CA PHE A 127 16.56 -16.57 -1.14
C PHE A 127 15.22 -17.33 -1.07
N PRO A 128 14.37 -17.04 -0.09
CA PRO A 128 13.00 -17.57 -0.06
C PRO A 128 12.23 -17.27 -1.35
N ASP A 129 11.33 -18.14 -1.74
CA ASP A 129 10.62 -18.11 -3.02
C ASP A 129 9.29 -17.31 -2.98
N SER A 130 9.00 -16.67 -1.86
CA SER A 130 7.82 -15.80 -1.71
C SER A 130 8.16 -14.43 -1.14
N VAL A 131 7.41 -13.41 -1.53
CA VAL A 131 7.53 -12.03 -1.02
C VAL A 131 7.48 -12.01 0.51
N LYS A 132 6.53 -12.74 1.08
CA LYS A 132 6.35 -12.79 2.53
C LYS A 132 7.58 -13.37 3.23
N GLU A 133 8.10 -14.49 2.76
CA GLU A 133 9.27 -15.12 3.39
C GLU A 133 10.54 -14.30 3.20
N VAL A 134 10.73 -13.63 2.06
CA VAL A 134 11.84 -12.69 1.85
C VAL A 134 11.77 -11.54 2.85
N ILE A 135 10.61 -10.95 3.07
CA ILE A 135 10.42 -9.81 3.98
C ILE A 135 10.64 -10.23 5.44
N PHE A 136 10.17 -11.40 5.83
CA PHE A 136 10.31 -11.91 7.20
C PHE A 136 11.54 -12.77 7.43
N GLN A 137 12.45 -12.86 6.46
CA GLN A 137 13.67 -13.66 6.58
C GLN A 137 14.48 -13.27 7.82
N GLY A 138 14.81 -14.25 8.65
CA GLY A 138 15.59 -14.09 9.88
C GLY A 138 14.81 -13.60 11.09
N THR A 139 13.52 -13.24 10.96
CA THR A 139 12.72 -12.77 12.11
C THR A 139 12.37 -13.89 13.10
N ASP A 140 12.46 -15.14 12.68
CA ASP A 140 12.27 -16.34 13.49
C ASP A 140 13.52 -16.74 14.31
N GLY A 141 14.62 -15.97 14.19
CA GLY A 141 15.90 -16.26 14.84
C GLY A 141 16.84 -17.16 14.02
N ASN A 142 16.44 -17.57 12.83
CA ASN A 142 17.27 -18.36 11.91
C ASN A 142 17.94 -17.43 10.89
N GLY A 143 19.10 -16.95 11.22
CA GLY A 143 19.88 -16.06 10.34
C GLY A 143 19.72 -14.57 10.67
N ALA A 144 20.26 -13.72 9.81
CA ALA A 144 20.18 -12.27 9.95
C ALA A 144 18.83 -11.75 9.45
N VAL A 145 18.21 -10.87 10.25
CA VAL A 145 16.98 -10.16 9.83
C VAL A 145 17.32 -9.24 8.67
N GLN A 146 16.64 -9.43 7.55
CA GLN A 146 16.89 -8.67 6.33
C GLN A 146 16.16 -7.33 6.30
N PHE A 147 14.92 -7.30 6.77
CA PHE A 147 14.10 -6.09 6.89
C PHE A 147 13.70 -5.90 8.35
N THR A 148 14.47 -5.13 9.11
CA THR A 148 14.17 -4.85 10.52
C THR A 148 12.86 -4.10 10.68
N THR A 149 12.46 -3.35 9.68
CA THR A 149 11.19 -2.62 9.59
C THR A 149 9.96 -3.53 9.46
N ALA A 150 10.14 -4.81 9.12
CA ALA A 150 9.05 -5.78 9.09
C ALA A 150 8.34 -5.95 10.45
N ALA A 151 9.02 -5.64 11.56
CA ALA A 151 8.41 -5.61 12.89
C ALA A 151 7.41 -4.45 13.10
N HIS A 152 7.38 -3.47 12.20
CA HIS A 152 6.59 -2.23 12.27
C HIS A 152 5.57 -2.12 11.12
N LEU A 153 5.16 -3.22 10.51
CA LEU A 153 4.22 -3.22 9.38
C LEU A 153 2.84 -2.64 9.71
N ASP A 154 2.43 -2.66 10.98
CA ASP A 154 1.22 -2.03 11.49
C ASP A 154 1.29 -0.50 11.52
N GLU A 155 2.49 0.06 11.55
CA GLU A 155 2.74 1.50 11.49
C GLU A 155 2.84 2.02 10.04
N ALA A 156 2.92 1.12 9.06
CA ALA A 156 3.06 1.50 7.66
C ALA A 156 1.74 2.03 7.08
N ALA A 157 1.81 3.21 6.48
CA ALA A 157 0.69 3.86 5.79
C ALA A 157 1.11 4.23 4.34
N PRO A 158 1.28 3.24 3.44
CA PRO A 158 1.69 3.50 2.06
C PRO A 158 0.66 4.39 1.35
N THR A 159 1.15 5.27 0.50
CA THR A 159 0.37 6.17 -0.33
C THR A 159 0.46 5.74 -1.80
N ASP A 160 -0.26 6.41 -2.68
CA ASP A 160 -0.19 6.17 -4.14
C ASP A 160 1.26 6.15 -4.66
N LYS A 161 2.19 6.88 -4.01
CA LYS A 161 3.60 6.91 -4.39
C LYS A 161 4.28 5.55 -4.21
N GLN A 162 4.03 4.85 -3.09
CA GLN A 162 4.60 3.52 -2.84
C GLN A 162 3.97 2.48 -3.76
N PHE A 163 2.66 2.54 -3.97
CA PHE A 163 2.00 1.66 -4.94
C PHE A 163 2.48 1.90 -6.38
N ALA A 164 2.71 3.16 -6.77
CA ALA A 164 3.33 3.47 -8.05
C ALA A 164 4.75 2.91 -8.17
N ALA A 165 5.56 2.97 -7.11
CA ALA A 165 6.89 2.38 -7.08
C ALA A 165 6.86 0.85 -7.30
N VAL A 166 5.92 0.15 -6.64
CA VAL A 166 5.71 -1.30 -6.84
C VAL A 166 5.25 -1.59 -8.27
N GLY A 167 4.31 -0.80 -8.80
CA GLY A 167 3.86 -0.93 -10.19
C GLY A 167 4.98 -0.73 -11.20
N GLN A 168 5.85 0.26 -10.98
CA GLN A 168 7.03 0.48 -11.83
C GLN A 168 8.04 -0.67 -11.72
N ALA A 169 8.26 -1.23 -10.53
CA ALA A 169 9.13 -2.38 -10.35
C ALA A 169 8.63 -3.62 -11.09
N LEU A 170 7.30 -3.84 -11.14
CA LEU A 170 6.69 -4.99 -11.79
C LEU A 170 6.57 -4.84 -13.31
N TYR A 171 6.19 -3.66 -13.79
CA TYR A 171 5.75 -3.44 -15.18
C TYR A 171 6.47 -2.30 -15.90
N GLY A 172 7.29 -1.53 -15.20
CA GLY A 172 8.07 -0.43 -15.75
C GLY A 172 9.43 -0.87 -16.28
N GLU A 173 10.23 0.13 -16.67
CA GLU A 173 11.63 -0.11 -17.02
C GLU A 173 12.43 -0.47 -15.76
N PRO A 174 13.16 -1.60 -15.76
CA PRO A 174 13.96 -2.01 -14.62
C PRO A 174 15.09 -1.03 -14.33
N ILE A 175 15.26 -0.69 -13.07
CA ILE A 175 16.39 0.12 -12.59
C ILE A 175 17.58 -0.78 -12.27
N LEU A 176 17.32 -1.87 -11.55
CA LEU A 176 18.35 -2.77 -11.05
C LEU A 176 18.49 -4.03 -11.90
N PRO A 177 19.72 -4.52 -12.15
CA PRO A 177 19.95 -5.89 -12.58
C PRO A 177 19.36 -6.90 -11.59
N MET A 178 19.00 -8.11 -12.07
CA MET A 178 18.36 -9.16 -11.25
C MET A 178 19.23 -9.67 -10.09
N ASP A 179 20.55 -9.54 -10.20
CA ASP A 179 21.51 -9.96 -9.18
C ASP A 179 21.88 -8.83 -8.18
N VAL A 180 21.20 -7.68 -8.24
CA VAL A 180 21.26 -6.65 -7.20
C VAL A 180 20.18 -6.94 -6.18
N VAL A 181 20.60 -7.46 -5.03
CA VAL A 181 19.71 -8.03 -4.00
C VAL A 181 19.91 -7.43 -2.61
N PHE A 182 20.81 -6.44 -2.48
CA PHE A 182 21.07 -5.75 -1.22
C PHE A 182 20.99 -4.23 -1.39
N PHE A 183 20.54 -3.57 -0.33
CA PHE A 183 20.65 -2.12 -0.20
C PHE A 183 20.87 -1.74 1.28
N SER A 184 21.58 -0.66 1.50
CA SER A 184 21.72 -0.02 2.80
C SER A 184 22.20 1.42 2.63
N THR A 185 22.26 2.20 3.71
CA THR A 185 22.80 3.56 3.69
C THR A 185 24.33 3.62 3.60
N THR A 186 25.03 2.52 3.88
CA THR A 186 26.50 2.46 3.94
C THR A 186 27.12 1.50 2.93
N GLY A 187 26.29 0.75 2.19
CA GLY A 187 26.68 -0.37 1.35
C GLY A 187 26.81 -1.67 2.15
N GLU A 188 26.26 -2.77 1.63
CA GLU A 188 26.21 -4.07 2.31
C GLU A 188 27.48 -4.87 2.09
N ASN A 189 28.10 -4.73 0.92
CA ASN A 189 29.31 -5.45 0.55
C ASN A 189 30.18 -4.62 -0.42
N SER A 190 31.34 -5.15 -0.81
CA SER A 190 32.26 -4.48 -1.75
C SER A 190 31.81 -4.48 -3.21
N ARG A 191 30.68 -5.17 -3.54
CA ARG A 191 30.16 -5.29 -4.90
C ARG A 191 29.02 -4.30 -5.13
N THR A 192 29.34 -3.01 -5.01
CA THR A 192 28.38 -1.94 -5.23
C THR A 192 27.96 -1.84 -6.69
N TRP A 193 26.64 -1.83 -6.96
CA TRP A 193 26.09 -1.49 -8.26
C TRP A 193 26.04 0.04 -8.45
N GLY A 194 25.50 0.77 -7.46
CA GLY A 194 25.35 2.22 -7.51
C GLY A 194 24.62 2.76 -6.29
N ALA A 195 24.29 4.06 -6.34
CA ALA A 195 23.51 4.73 -5.31
C ALA A 195 22.32 5.48 -5.92
N ILE A 196 21.16 5.42 -5.25
CA ILE A 196 19.98 6.21 -5.58
C ILE A 196 19.44 6.80 -4.28
N GLY A 197 19.33 8.14 -4.23
CA GLY A 197 18.96 8.83 -3.00
C GLY A 197 19.95 8.55 -1.87
N GLY A 198 19.43 8.15 -0.72
CA GLY A 198 20.23 7.79 0.44
C GLY A 198 20.68 6.33 0.49
N HIS A 199 20.35 5.49 -0.50
CA HIS A 199 20.65 4.07 -0.51
C HIS A 199 21.76 3.70 -1.49
N ILE A 200 22.64 2.79 -1.05
CA ILE A 200 23.66 2.12 -1.88
C ILE A 200 23.16 0.72 -2.16
N PHE A 201 23.07 0.36 -3.44
CA PHE A 201 22.62 -0.93 -3.92
C PHE A 201 23.80 -1.82 -4.27
N CYS A 202 23.73 -3.11 -3.88
CA CYS A 202 24.84 -4.04 -4.02
C CYS A 202 24.38 -5.33 -4.68
N TYR A 203 25.29 -5.89 -5.46
CA TYR A 203 25.15 -7.23 -6.04
C TYR A 203 25.18 -8.32 -4.95
N GLN A 204 24.64 -9.46 -5.30
CA GLN A 204 24.75 -10.70 -4.54
C GLN A 204 26.22 -11.06 -4.26
N TYR A 205 26.51 -11.69 -3.12
CA TYR A 205 27.84 -12.22 -2.81
C TYR A 205 28.23 -13.32 -3.82
N GLU A 206 29.52 -13.44 -4.15
CA GLU A 206 29.98 -14.41 -5.14
C GLU A 206 29.75 -15.85 -4.70
N TRP A 207 29.88 -16.15 -3.43
CA TRP A 207 29.63 -17.47 -2.89
C TRP A 207 28.16 -17.90 -2.94
N GLU A 208 27.24 -16.95 -2.93
CA GLU A 208 25.80 -17.20 -3.09
C GLU A 208 25.45 -17.55 -4.54
N ARG A 209 26.17 -16.97 -5.51
CA ARG A 209 25.99 -17.27 -6.94
C ARG A 209 26.44 -18.70 -7.29
N SER A 210 27.51 -19.20 -6.67
CA SER A 210 28.05 -20.54 -6.96
C SER A 210 27.15 -21.65 -6.42
N ASN A 211 26.44 -21.42 -5.30
CA ASN A 211 25.59 -22.45 -4.69
C ASN A 211 24.22 -22.58 -5.37
N GLY A 212 23.72 -21.51 -6.02
CA GLY A 212 22.44 -21.55 -6.76
C GLY A 212 22.52 -22.20 -8.14
N SER A 213 23.73 -22.41 -8.69
CA SER A 213 23.93 -23.01 -10.02
C SER A 213 24.20 -24.53 -9.99
N GLU A 214 24.49 -25.09 -8.81
CA GLU A 214 24.80 -26.54 -8.70
C GLU A 214 23.56 -27.44 -8.56
N GLU A 215 22.39 -26.91 -8.26
CA GLU A 215 21.15 -27.72 -8.11
C GLU A 215 20.36 -27.94 -9.41
N MET A 216 20.77 -27.35 -10.55
CA MET A 216 20.04 -27.49 -11.82
C MET A 216 20.61 -28.49 -12.80
N ASP A 217 21.65 -29.25 -12.42
CA ASP A 217 22.31 -30.26 -13.28
C ASP A 217 22.18 -31.71 -12.75
N LEU A 218 21.04 -32.08 -12.14
CA LEU A 218 20.72 -33.46 -11.78
C LEU A 218 19.41 -33.96 -12.39
#